data_a72f0fe42286d38e636339404bdf93fb
#
_entry.id   a72f0fe42286d38e636339404bdf93fb
#
_cell.length_a   1.000
_cell.length_b   1.000
_cell.length_c   1.000
_cell.angle_alpha   90.00
_cell.angle_beta   90.00
_cell.angle_gamma   90.00
#
_symmetry.space_group_name_H-M   'P 1'
#
loop_
_entity.id
_entity.type
_entity.pdbx_description
1 polymer ?
#
loop_
_entity_poly.entity_id
_entity_poly.type
_entity_poly.pdbx_seq_one_letter_code
_entity_poly.pdbx_strand_id
1 'polypeptide(L)'
;MKRILFVVVVGCFLFSSCGDFLEEYSKDLVYASSCEDLDEIIIGNGYMKRNANQEYAYYRENELYYPYLHVMDDDVEEFLSGAVKMLTNANPAVRYRNFYTWGERPFSDMTGVELVDSDWKRLYEHIGYVNVIISYVKEFESDPEEIRHRIAGEAQFLRGWYYYMLVNLYAKPYSKETAAKDLGVPLNVTEFIEDKYFSRDPVEKVYEQIVSDLKNAADNLAGIVQPTFYRVNEAAARTLLSRVYLYMGEWQLAIDECDKVLALGCKLRDMNGLDEKWLNTVNSPEILFTQGSYAIGGLMNNNLSRYGVTGGGRYRVSDELLALYKKYKNDGVVDLRESVFLEPSSSYCPGYFFIRKTPDYSNNRKGSVKVYDACLIRSAEVYLNKAEAQAMLDQPDAISTVKVLMEKRYKDGVLPAIDGLKGKELVDFIREERRRELTCEGHRWFDLRRYAVSPKYPELKEITHGVYQSAMASMKPGVYDGSYTLKTCGQDNAWVLPIPDYEIIFDRGAMVDNDKREPREKNEN
;
A
#
# COMPACT_ATOMS: atom_id res chain seq x y z
N MET A 1 -34.81 9.97 -69.25
CA MET A 1 -34.99 8.86 -68.30
C MET A 1 -33.73 8.05 -68.01
N LYS A 2 -32.85 7.72 -68.98
CA LYS A 2 -31.62 6.96 -68.68
C LYS A 2 -30.57 7.65 -67.75
N ARG A 3 -30.50 9.00 -67.72
CA ARG A 3 -29.57 9.74 -66.89
C ARG A 3 -30.04 9.86 -65.43
N ILE A 4 -31.35 9.82 -65.16
CA ILE A 4 -31.91 9.89 -63.79
C ILE A 4 -31.77 8.50 -63.12
N LEU A 5 -31.90 7.40 -63.93
CA LEU A 5 -31.74 6.04 -63.42
C LEU A 5 -30.30 5.76 -62.98
N PHE A 6 -29.28 6.34 -63.64
CA PHE A 6 -27.87 6.19 -63.28
C PHE A 6 -27.51 6.94 -62.01
N VAL A 7 -28.08 8.10 -61.76
CA VAL A 7 -27.87 8.89 -60.51
C VAL A 7 -28.51 8.22 -59.32
N VAL A 8 -29.68 7.58 -59.46
CA VAL A 8 -30.34 6.84 -58.38
C VAL A 8 -29.60 5.54 -58.05
N VAL A 9 -29.05 4.83 -59.04
CA VAL A 9 -28.26 3.60 -58.80
C VAL A 9 -26.91 3.94 -58.15
N VAL A 10 -26.24 5.03 -58.52
CA VAL A 10 -25.00 5.48 -57.89
C VAL A 10 -25.27 6.03 -56.45
N GLY A 11 -26.43 6.67 -56.24
CA GLY A 11 -26.85 7.11 -54.89
C GLY A 11 -27.12 5.97 -53.91
N CYS A 12 -27.66 4.82 -54.40
CA CYS A 12 -27.90 3.66 -53.53
C CYS A 12 -26.64 2.86 -53.18
N PHE A 13 -25.55 3.00 -53.95
CA PHE A 13 -24.27 2.37 -53.60
C PHE A 13 -23.42 3.17 -52.61
N LEU A 14 -23.79 4.41 -52.28
CA LEU A 14 -23.09 5.25 -51.31
C LEU A 14 -23.64 5.12 -49.90
N PHE A 15 -24.69 4.37 -49.65
CA PHE A 15 -25.28 4.16 -48.34
C PHE A 15 -25.10 2.74 -47.78
N SER A 16 -24.35 1.88 -48.45
CA SER A 16 -24.10 0.52 -47.97
C SER A 16 -22.68 0.29 -47.42
N SER A 17 -22.02 1.36 -46.97
CA SER A 17 -20.72 1.20 -46.32
C SER A 17 -20.67 2.16 -45.18
N CYS A 18 -20.82 1.67 -43.97
CA CYS A 18 -20.29 2.14 -42.71
C CYS A 18 -21.12 1.58 -41.54
N GLY A 19 -21.38 0.26 -41.51
CA GLY A 19 -21.78 -0.43 -40.28
C GLY A 19 -20.55 -0.75 -39.42
N ASP A 20 -19.44 -1.13 -40.06
CA ASP A 20 -18.24 -1.60 -39.37
C ASP A 20 -17.21 -0.51 -39.02
N PHE A 21 -17.47 0.75 -39.44
CA PHE A 21 -16.51 1.84 -39.21
C PHE A 21 -16.77 2.61 -37.90
N LEU A 22 -17.85 2.33 -37.19
CA LEU A 22 -18.19 2.94 -35.90
C LEU A 22 -18.02 2.00 -34.72
N GLU A 23 -17.60 0.78 -34.93
CA GLU A 23 -17.00 -0.02 -33.89
C GLU A 23 -15.53 0.42 -33.75
N GLU A 24 -15.30 1.47 -33.01
CA GLU A 24 -13.98 1.81 -32.48
C GLU A 24 -13.60 0.75 -31.43
N TYR A 25 -13.27 -0.44 -31.93
CA TYR A 25 -12.54 -1.40 -31.12
C TYR A 25 -11.21 -0.73 -30.76
N SER A 26 -10.99 -0.51 -29.47
CA SER A 26 -9.66 -0.16 -29.00
C SER A 26 -8.68 -1.16 -29.62
N LYS A 27 -7.77 -0.69 -30.48
CA LYS A 27 -6.80 -1.54 -31.19
C LYS A 27 -5.84 -2.28 -30.26
N ASP A 28 -5.96 -2.06 -28.97
CA ASP A 28 -5.15 -2.66 -27.90
C ASP A 28 -5.86 -3.81 -27.17
N LEU A 29 -7.14 -4.07 -27.46
CA LEU A 29 -7.82 -5.28 -27.00
C LEU A 29 -7.48 -6.42 -27.99
N VAL A 30 -6.38 -7.09 -27.75
CA VAL A 30 -6.15 -8.42 -28.29
C VAL A 30 -7.32 -9.28 -27.79
N TYR A 31 -8.11 -9.84 -28.68
CA TYR A 31 -9.14 -10.80 -28.31
C TYR A 31 -8.46 -12.00 -27.66
N ALA A 32 -8.58 -12.12 -26.34
CA ALA A 32 -8.14 -13.32 -25.67
C ALA A 32 -8.95 -14.50 -26.22
N SER A 33 -8.27 -15.52 -26.66
CA SER A 33 -8.86 -16.74 -27.22
C SER A 33 -8.63 -17.96 -26.34
N SER A 34 -7.84 -17.79 -25.29
CA SER A 34 -7.45 -18.84 -24.36
C SER A 34 -7.06 -18.27 -22.99
N CYS A 35 -6.94 -19.14 -22.00
CA CYS A 35 -6.36 -18.81 -20.71
C CYS A 35 -4.87 -18.39 -20.79
N GLU A 36 -4.14 -18.82 -21.82
CA GLU A 36 -2.76 -18.38 -22.05
C GLU A 36 -2.71 -16.88 -22.39
N ASP A 37 -3.62 -16.42 -23.26
CA ASP A 37 -3.75 -14.99 -23.58
C ASP A 37 -4.14 -14.18 -22.32
N LEU A 38 -5.05 -14.70 -21.50
CA LEU A 38 -5.42 -14.05 -20.25
C LEU A 38 -4.25 -13.99 -19.24
N ASP A 39 -3.37 -15.00 -19.24
CA ASP A 39 -2.17 -15.00 -18.40
C ASP A 39 -1.17 -13.93 -18.84
N GLU A 40 -1.03 -13.68 -20.14
CA GLU A 40 -0.22 -12.56 -20.65
C GLU A 40 -0.83 -11.21 -20.27
N ILE A 41 -2.14 -11.05 -20.38
CA ILE A 41 -2.84 -9.82 -19.98
C ILE A 41 -2.69 -9.56 -18.48
N ILE A 42 -2.84 -10.57 -17.63
CA ILE A 42 -2.71 -10.37 -16.18
C ILE A 42 -1.28 -9.99 -15.79
N ILE A 43 -0.26 -10.59 -16.42
CA ILE A 43 1.14 -10.24 -16.20
C ILE A 43 1.45 -8.83 -16.69
N GLY A 44 0.98 -8.47 -17.85
CA GLY A 44 1.27 -7.18 -18.49
C GLY A 44 0.53 -5.99 -17.90
N ASN A 45 -0.74 -6.19 -17.53
CA ASN A 45 -1.67 -5.11 -17.19
C ASN A 45 -2.45 -5.33 -15.88
N GLY A 46 -2.66 -6.57 -15.47
CA GLY A 46 -3.36 -6.88 -14.22
C GLY A 46 -2.50 -6.60 -13.00
N TYR A 47 -1.26 -7.06 -12.99
CA TYR A 47 -0.30 -6.78 -11.92
C TYR A 47 0.26 -5.36 -12.02
N MET A 48 0.60 -4.77 -10.88
CA MET A 48 1.35 -3.52 -10.83
C MET A 48 2.69 -3.65 -11.54
N LYS A 49 3.06 -2.65 -12.32
CA LYS A 49 4.34 -2.62 -13.02
C LYS A 49 5.49 -2.60 -12.01
N ARG A 50 6.46 -3.47 -12.23
CA ARG A 50 7.67 -3.48 -11.41
C ARG A 50 8.58 -2.34 -11.83
N ASN A 51 9.08 -1.61 -10.85
CA ASN A 51 10.13 -0.63 -11.11
C ASN A 51 11.47 -1.36 -11.30
N ALA A 52 11.87 -1.56 -12.55
CA ALA A 52 13.08 -2.30 -12.91
C ALA A 52 14.38 -1.48 -12.74
N ASN A 53 14.28 -0.13 -12.73
CA ASN A 53 15.42 0.78 -12.73
C ASN A 53 15.36 1.75 -11.54
N GLN A 54 15.70 1.26 -10.36
CA GLN A 54 15.65 2.04 -9.13
C GLN A 54 16.69 3.15 -9.02
N GLU A 55 17.73 3.13 -9.84
CA GLU A 55 18.73 4.19 -9.87
C GLU A 55 18.12 5.58 -10.14
N TYR A 56 16.88 5.60 -10.71
CA TYR A 56 16.14 6.80 -11.09
C TYR A 56 14.70 6.84 -10.57
N ALA A 57 14.33 6.03 -9.59
CA ALA A 57 12.97 6.00 -9.02
C ALA A 57 12.48 7.38 -8.51
N TYR A 58 13.40 8.29 -8.22
CA TYR A 58 13.11 9.67 -7.86
C TYR A 58 12.59 10.53 -9.01
N TYR A 59 12.91 10.17 -10.25
CA TYR A 59 12.72 11.02 -11.40
C TYR A 59 11.54 10.62 -12.26
N ARG A 60 10.98 9.41 -12.03
CA ARG A 60 9.87 8.90 -12.81
C ARG A 60 8.66 8.69 -11.90
N GLU A 61 7.89 9.77 -11.74
CA GLU A 61 6.65 9.81 -10.95
C GLU A 61 5.72 8.63 -11.19
N ASN A 62 5.61 8.23 -12.45
CA ASN A 62 4.65 7.22 -12.90
C ASN A 62 5.08 5.77 -12.62
N GLU A 63 6.20 5.56 -11.91
CA GLU A 63 6.69 4.22 -11.60
C GLU A 63 6.47 3.82 -10.13
N LEU A 64 6.24 4.78 -9.21
CA LEU A 64 5.97 4.50 -7.80
C LEU A 64 4.49 4.47 -7.53
N TYR A 65 4.04 3.48 -6.74
CA TYR A 65 2.68 3.40 -6.22
C TYR A 65 2.66 3.92 -4.77
N TYR A 66 1.77 4.84 -4.49
CA TYR A 66 1.48 5.47 -3.17
C TYR A 66 2.71 5.80 -2.31
N PRO A 67 3.77 6.41 -2.86
CA PRO A 67 4.99 6.67 -2.07
C PRO A 67 4.72 7.62 -0.89
N TYR A 68 3.71 8.47 -1.00
CA TYR A 68 3.27 9.40 0.04
C TYR A 68 2.70 8.69 1.28
N LEU A 69 2.22 7.43 1.14
CA LEU A 69 1.68 6.65 2.25
C LEU A 69 2.69 6.48 3.39
N HIS A 70 3.98 6.41 3.05
CA HIS A 70 5.05 6.22 4.02
C HIS A 70 5.51 7.50 4.73
N VAL A 71 4.94 8.66 4.38
CA VAL A 71 5.33 9.95 5.00
C VAL A 71 4.18 10.63 5.72
N MET A 72 2.97 10.08 5.66
CA MET A 72 1.79 10.65 6.31
C MET A 72 1.64 10.21 7.77
N ASP A 73 2.28 9.10 8.16
CA ASP A 73 2.17 8.51 9.49
C ASP A 73 3.29 8.95 10.45
N ASP A 74 3.26 8.45 11.67
CA ASP A 74 4.18 8.79 12.76
C ASP A 74 5.47 7.95 12.82
N ASP A 75 5.77 7.17 11.78
CA ASP A 75 6.99 6.34 11.70
C ASP A 75 8.21 7.11 11.18
N VAL A 76 7.99 8.24 10.50
CA VAL A 76 9.06 9.00 9.87
C VAL A 76 9.05 10.48 10.26
N GLU A 77 10.22 11.09 10.19
CA GLU A 77 10.42 12.52 10.30
C GLU A 77 11.26 13.05 9.14
N GLU A 78 11.07 14.33 8.82
CA GLU A 78 11.87 14.99 7.80
C GLU A 78 13.33 15.06 8.21
N PHE A 79 14.21 14.75 7.27
CA PHE A 79 15.65 14.85 7.42
C PHE A 79 16.22 15.67 6.27
N LEU A 80 16.53 16.92 6.54
CA LEU A 80 17.20 17.81 5.59
C LEU A 80 18.69 17.89 5.89
N SER A 81 19.50 17.57 4.90
CA SER A 81 20.95 17.80 4.95
C SER A 81 21.42 18.43 3.64
N GLY A 82 22.36 19.36 3.71
CA GLY A 82 22.94 20.00 2.55
C GLY A 82 22.28 21.33 2.12
N ALA A 83 22.73 21.92 1.01
CA ALA A 83 22.30 23.25 0.57
C ALA A 83 20.93 23.22 -0.12
N VAL A 84 19.98 24.01 0.36
CA VAL A 84 18.60 24.18 -0.18
C VAL A 84 18.57 24.55 -1.67
N LYS A 85 19.60 25.21 -2.18
CA LYS A 85 19.66 25.61 -3.59
C LYS A 85 19.56 24.47 -4.61
N MET A 86 19.62 23.21 -4.13
CA MET A 86 19.49 22.00 -4.96
C MET A 86 18.21 21.21 -4.68
N LEU A 87 17.27 21.74 -3.88
CA LEU A 87 15.97 21.11 -3.73
C LEU A 87 15.18 21.29 -5.03
N THR A 88 15.12 20.25 -5.83
CA THR A 88 14.29 20.16 -7.03
C THR A 88 13.05 19.36 -6.72
N ASN A 89 12.03 19.42 -7.57
CA ASN A 89 10.81 18.61 -7.45
C ASN A 89 11.10 17.09 -7.47
N ALA A 90 12.29 16.67 -7.86
CA ALA A 90 12.77 15.30 -7.75
C ALA A 90 13.14 14.90 -6.30
N ASN A 91 13.22 15.88 -5.37
CA ASN A 91 13.54 15.60 -3.99
C ASN A 91 12.29 15.18 -3.21
N PRO A 92 12.28 14.02 -2.53
CA PRO A 92 11.11 13.55 -1.80
C PRO A 92 10.56 14.53 -0.75
N ALA A 93 11.41 15.27 -0.03
CA ALA A 93 10.94 16.24 0.95
C ALA A 93 10.33 17.50 0.34
N VAL A 94 10.68 17.85 -0.89
CA VAL A 94 10.01 18.92 -1.65
C VAL A 94 8.69 18.41 -2.18
N ARG A 95 8.74 17.25 -2.83
CA ARG A 95 7.62 16.66 -3.53
C ARG A 95 6.48 16.23 -2.60
N TYR A 96 6.80 15.54 -1.52
CA TYR A 96 5.80 14.99 -0.60
C TYR A 96 5.56 15.87 0.63
N ARG A 97 6.05 17.12 0.64
CA ARG A 97 5.89 18.02 1.79
C ARG A 97 4.45 18.19 2.21
N ASN A 98 3.53 18.37 1.27
CA ASN A 98 2.13 18.60 1.58
C ASN A 98 1.40 17.31 2.02
N PHE A 99 1.90 16.13 1.70
CA PHE A 99 1.46 14.88 2.32
C PHE A 99 2.00 14.77 3.75
N TYR A 100 3.27 15.06 3.94
CA TYR A 100 3.94 15.00 5.24
C TYR A 100 3.37 15.99 6.26
N THR A 101 2.97 17.16 5.82
CA THR A 101 2.35 18.20 6.66
C THR A 101 0.83 18.20 6.60
N TRP A 102 0.21 17.23 5.93
CA TRP A 102 -1.23 17.11 5.75
C TRP A 102 -1.90 18.38 5.19
N GLY A 103 -1.22 19.05 4.29
CA GLY A 103 -1.65 20.31 3.69
C GLY A 103 -3.00 20.23 3.01
N GLU A 104 -3.64 21.38 2.81
CA GLU A 104 -4.94 21.51 2.14
C GLU A 104 -4.94 20.86 0.75
N ARG A 105 -3.84 21.05 0.01
CA ARG A 105 -3.61 20.47 -1.33
C ARG A 105 -2.49 19.44 -1.31
N PRO A 106 -2.75 18.18 -0.91
CA PRO A 106 -1.70 17.18 -0.79
C PRO A 106 -1.02 16.88 -2.13
N PHE A 107 -1.77 16.93 -3.24
CA PHE A 107 -1.24 16.77 -4.60
C PHE A 107 -0.63 18.07 -5.16
N SER A 108 0.15 18.73 -4.36
CA SER A 108 1.04 19.81 -4.80
C SER A 108 2.38 19.69 -4.06
N ASP A 109 3.45 20.14 -4.70
CA ASP A 109 4.75 20.17 -4.04
C ASP A 109 4.89 21.36 -3.09
N MET A 110 5.99 21.45 -2.38
CA MET A 110 6.31 22.51 -1.43
C MET A 110 6.33 23.91 -2.07
N THR A 111 6.48 24.01 -3.39
CA THR A 111 6.51 25.28 -4.15
C THR A 111 5.15 25.64 -4.74
N GLY A 112 4.14 24.80 -4.54
CA GLY A 112 2.79 24.97 -5.05
C GLY A 112 2.59 24.44 -6.47
N VAL A 113 3.56 23.72 -7.03
CA VAL A 113 3.41 23.04 -8.33
C VAL A 113 2.51 21.84 -8.14
N GLU A 114 1.48 21.75 -8.96
CA GLU A 114 0.50 20.67 -8.93
C GLU A 114 1.12 19.34 -9.33
N LEU A 115 0.79 18.30 -8.57
CA LEU A 115 1.15 16.90 -8.83
C LEU A 115 -0.10 16.16 -9.28
N VAL A 116 0.01 15.37 -10.32
CA VAL A 116 -1.09 14.54 -10.79
C VAL A 116 -1.24 13.35 -9.85
N ASP A 117 -2.45 13.11 -9.35
CA ASP A 117 -2.80 11.85 -8.68
C ASP A 117 -2.86 10.73 -9.72
N SER A 118 -1.73 10.06 -9.91
CA SER A 118 -1.65 8.94 -10.85
C SER A 118 -2.12 7.62 -10.25
N ASP A 119 -2.25 7.51 -8.91
CA ASP A 119 -2.60 6.24 -8.27
C ASP A 119 -4.07 5.89 -8.49
N TRP A 120 -4.99 6.86 -8.34
CA TRP A 120 -6.40 6.66 -8.66
C TRP A 120 -6.58 6.10 -10.07
N LYS A 121 -6.05 6.80 -11.07
CA LYS A 121 -6.15 6.39 -12.48
C LYS A 121 -5.58 5.00 -12.72
N ARG A 122 -4.35 4.72 -12.24
CA ARG A 122 -3.69 3.43 -12.46
C ARG A 122 -4.42 2.27 -11.80
N LEU A 123 -4.97 2.48 -10.60
CA LEU A 123 -5.71 1.44 -9.90
C LEU A 123 -7.00 1.09 -10.66
N TYR A 124 -7.73 2.08 -11.18
CA TYR A 124 -8.90 1.81 -12.03
C TYR A 124 -8.54 1.20 -13.39
N GLU A 125 -7.41 1.57 -13.99
CA GLU A 125 -6.89 0.90 -15.19
C GLU A 125 -6.63 -0.59 -14.92
N HIS A 126 -5.96 -0.93 -13.82
CA HIS A 126 -5.77 -2.32 -13.40
C HIS A 126 -7.09 -3.04 -13.14
N ILE A 127 -8.05 -2.40 -12.48
CA ILE A 127 -9.40 -2.95 -12.25
C ILE A 127 -10.08 -3.26 -13.59
N GLY A 128 -10.00 -2.38 -14.58
CA GLY A 128 -10.53 -2.63 -15.91
C GLY A 128 -9.99 -3.92 -16.53
N TYR A 129 -8.67 -4.10 -16.54
CA TYR A 129 -8.04 -5.31 -17.07
C TYR A 129 -8.45 -6.59 -16.32
N VAL A 130 -8.45 -6.55 -14.98
CA VAL A 130 -8.83 -7.74 -14.21
C VAL A 130 -10.33 -8.05 -14.31
N ASN A 131 -11.20 -7.07 -14.54
CA ASN A 131 -12.61 -7.31 -14.83
C ASN A 131 -12.79 -8.13 -16.11
N VAL A 132 -12.07 -7.74 -17.18
CA VAL A 132 -12.06 -8.51 -18.45
C VAL A 132 -11.61 -9.94 -18.19
N ILE A 133 -10.53 -10.16 -17.45
CA ILE A 133 -10.02 -11.49 -17.13
C ILE A 133 -11.05 -12.31 -16.34
N ILE A 134 -11.69 -11.74 -15.32
CA ILE A 134 -12.69 -12.43 -14.48
C ILE A 134 -13.92 -12.83 -15.31
N SER A 135 -14.29 -12.04 -16.31
CA SER A 135 -15.39 -12.36 -17.21
C SER A 135 -15.00 -13.47 -18.19
N TYR A 136 -13.94 -13.27 -18.94
CA TYR A 136 -13.55 -14.16 -20.06
C TYR A 136 -13.04 -15.53 -19.62
N VAL A 137 -12.41 -15.65 -18.44
CA VAL A 137 -11.91 -16.95 -17.95
C VAL A 137 -13.01 -18.00 -17.84
N LYS A 138 -14.26 -17.59 -17.70
CA LYS A 138 -15.44 -18.47 -17.62
C LYS A 138 -15.83 -19.03 -18.99
N GLU A 139 -15.45 -18.36 -20.07
CA GLU A 139 -15.80 -18.75 -21.44
C GLU A 139 -14.85 -19.82 -21.99
N PHE A 140 -13.65 -19.96 -21.43
CA PHE A 140 -12.64 -20.92 -21.89
C PHE A 140 -12.77 -22.28 -21.18
N GLU A 141 -13.95 -22.88 -21.25
CA GLU A 141 -14.24 -24.18 -20.59
C GLU A 141 -13.38 -25.34 -21.11
N SER A 142 -12.83 -25.21 -22.33
CA SER A 142 -11.92 -26.20 -22.91
C SER A 142 -10.53 -26.22 -22.30
N ASP A 143 -10.14 -25.14 -21.63
CA ASP A 143 -8.84 -25.03 -20.98
C ASP A 143 -8.82 -25.79 -19.64
N PRO A 144 -7.65 -26.26 -19.18
CA PRO A 144 -7.54 -26.98 -17.92
C PRO A 144 -8.11 -26.19 -16.73
N GLU A 145 -8.91 -26.86 -15.91
CA GLU A 145 -9.60 -26.26 -14.76
C GLU A 145 -8.60 -25.56 -13.80
N GLU A 146 -7.46 -26.18 -13.54
CA GLU A 146 -6.40 -25.61 -12.69
C GLU A 146 -5.90 -24.27 -13.23
N ILE A 147 -5.72 -24.14 -14.56
CA ILE A 147 -5.27 -22.88 -15.18
C ILE A 147 -6.35 -21.81 -15.06
N ARG A 148 -7.61 -22.19 -15.34
CA ARG A 148 -8.76 -21.27 -15.21
C ARG A 148 -8.89 -20.76 -13.77
N HIS A 149 -8.83 -21.65 -12.78
CA HIS A 149 -8.88 -21.30 -11.37
C HIS A 149 -7.72 -20.41 -10.96
N ARG A 150 -6.50 -20.73 -11.38
CA ARG A 150 -5.33 -19.90 -11.11
C ARG A 150 -5.52 -18.46 -11.60
N ILE A 151 -5.89 -18.29 -12.86
CA ILE A 151 -6.06 -16.97 -13.49
C ILE A 151 -7.23 -16.20 -12.85
N ALA A 152 -8.36 -16.87 -12.62
CA ALA A 152 -9.50 -16.28 -11.93
C ALA A 152 -9.14 -15.82 -10.52
N GLY A 153 -8.45 -16.67 -9.75
CA GLY A 153 -8.03 -16.35 -8.39
C GLY A 153 -7.04 -15.20 -8.30
N GLU A 154 -6.07 -15.14 -9.21
CA GLU A 154 -5.13 -14.03 -9.28
C GLU A 154 -5.86 -12.72 -9.63
N ALA A 155 -6.73 -12.72 -10.63
CA ALA A 155 -7.48 -11.53 -11.05
C ALA A 155 -8.42 -11.03 -9.94
N GLN A 156 -9.11 -11.93 -9.24
CA GLN A 156 -9.98 -11.58 -8.12
C GLN A 156 -9.18 -11.00 -6.94
N PHE A 157 -8.03 -11.58 -6.59
CA PHE A 157 -7.15 -11.00 -5.58
C PHE A 157 -6.73 -9.58 -5.94
N LEU A 158 -6.28 -9.37 -7.18
CA LEU A 158 -5.82 -8.07 -7.65
C LEU A 158 -6.94 -7.03 -7.58
N ARG A 159 -8.17 -7.37 -8.01
CA ARG A 159 -9.31 -6.46 -7.88
C ARG A 159 -9.62 -6.12 -6.42
N GLY A 160 -9.63 -7.12 -5.55
CA GLY A 160 -9.80 -6.93 -4.11
C GLY A 160 -8.71 -6.04 -3.50
N TRP A 161 -7.45 -6.23 -3.89
CA TRP A 161 -6.34 -5.37 -3.47
C TRP A 161 -6.50 -3.92 -3.94
N TYR A 162 -6.86 -3.71 -5.21
CA TYR A 162 -7.00 -2.35 -5.76
C TYR A 162 -8.15 -1.59 -5.11
N TYR A 163 -9.29 -2.22 -4.90
CA TYR A 163 -10.37 -1.61 -4.13
C TYR A 163 -10.03 -1.39 -2.66
N TYR A 164 -9.28 -2.29 -2.04
CA TYR A 164 -8.77 -2.09 -0.69
C TYR A 164 -7.88 -0.84 -0.61
N MET A 165 -6.99 -0.62 -1.55
CA MET A 165 -6.16 0.58 -1.60
C MET A 165 -6.99 1.84 -1.85
N LEU A 166 -7.88 1.82 -2.84
CA LEU A 166 -8.74 2.96 -3.17
C LEU A 166 -9.59 3.38 -1.97
N VAL A 167 -10.34 2.46 -1.35
CA VAL A 167 -11.23 2.82 -0.24
C VAL A 167 -10.47 3.30 0.99
N ASN A 168 -9.28 2.73 1.27
CA ASN A 168 -8.49 3.14 2.41
C ASN A 168 -7.67 4.43 2.18
N LEU A 169 -7.48 4.88 0.95
CA LEU A 169 -6.87 6.18 0.64
C LEU A 169 -7.92 7.30 0.55
N TYR A 170 -9.04 7.05 -0.12
CA TYR A 170 -9.99 8.08 -0.56
C TYR A 170 -11.32 8.08 0.19
N ALA A 171 -11.52 7.20 1.17
CA ALA A 171 -12.74 7.17 1.98
C ALA A 171 -12.43 7.14 3.48
N LYS A 172 -13.45 7.40 4.30
CA LYS A 172 -13.34 7.24 5.76
C LYS A 172 -13.01 5.78 6.13
N PRO A 173 -12.36 5.54 7.28
CA PRO A 173 -12.10 4.18 7.73
C PRO A 173 -13.43 3.43 7.96
N TYR A 174 -13.43 2.12 7.71
CA TYR A 174 -14.63 1.31 7.92
C TYR A 174 -15.07 1.34 9.39
N SER A 175 -16.31 1.71 9.62
CA SER A 175 -17.02 1.58 10.91
C SER A 175 -18.38 0.94 10.66
N LYS A 176 -18.73 -0.10 11.40
CA LYS A 176 -20.05 -0.76 11.28
C LYS A 176 -21.22 0.19 11.46
N GLU A 177 -21.03 1.28 12.20
CA GLU A 177 -22.08 2.27 12.48
C GLU A 177 -22.34 3.21 11.30
N THR A 178 -21.33 3.49 10.48
CA THR A 178 -21.41 4.53 9.46
C THR A 178 -21.12 4.05 8.03
N ALA A 179 -20.50 2.88 7.85
CA ALA A 179 -20.04 2.37 6.54
C ALA A 179 -21.16 2.32 5.46
N ALA A 180 -22.40 2.08 5.85
CA ALA A 180 -23.56 2.10 4.93
C ALA A 180 -23.91 3.51 4.41
N LYS A 181 -23.38 4.58 5.04
CA LYS A 181 -23.65 5.99 4.69
C LYS A 181 -22.40 6.73 4.24
N ASP A 182 -21.23 6.35 4.74
CA ASP A 182 -19.98 6.98 4.36
C ASP A 182 -19.68 6.69 2.89
N LEU A 183 -19.31 7.74 2.16
CA LEU A 183 -18.94 7.61 0.75
C LEU A 183 -17.62 6.87 0.60
N GLY A 184 -17.67 5.75 -0.11
CA GLY A 184 -16.52 4.95 -0.49
C GLY A 184 -15.89 5.43 -1.81
N VAL A 185 -15.73 4.53 -2.75
CA VAL A 185 -15.23 4.77 -4.10
C VAL A 185 -16.16 4.11 -5.12
N PRO A 186 -16.18 4.55 -6.39
CA PRO A 186 -16.99 3.92 -7.42
C PRO A 186 -16.66 2.44 -7.60
N LEU A 187 -17.68 1.58 -7.61
CA LEU A 187 -17.54 0.18 -7.98
C LEU A 187 -17.79 0.01 -9.48
N ASN A 188 -16.76 -0.41 -10.21
CA ASN A 188 -16.86 -0.88 -11.56
C ASN A 188 -16.35 -2.34 -11.60
N VAL A 189 -17.27 -3.29 -11.72
CA VAL A 189 -16.98 -4.73 -11.67
C VAL A 189 -17.35 -5.45 -12.98
N THR A 190 -17.62 -4.69 -14.04
CA THR A 190 -17.95 -5.21 -15.38
C THR A 190 -16.76 -5.07 -16.32
N GLU A 191 -16.71 -5.92 -17.34
CA GLU A 191 -15.75 -5.88 -18.43
C GLU A 191 -16.06 -4.80 -19.49
N PHE A 192 -17.25 -4.23 -19.43
CA PHE A 192 -17.72 -3.28 -20.43
C PHE A 192 -17.35 -1.84 -20.07
N ILE A 193 -17.09 -1.04 -21.11
CA ILE A 193 -17.03 0.42 -20.97
C ILE A 193 -18.47 0.92 -20.87
N GLU A 194 -18.84 1.45 -19.72
CA GLU A 194 -20.18 1.99 -19.49
C GLU A 194 -20.21 3.50 -19.78
N ASP A 195 -21.14 3.92 -20.64
CA ASP A 195 -21.40 5.35 -20.88
C ASP A 195 -22.30 5.93 -19.75
N LYS A 196 -21.70 6.08 -18.58
CA LYS A 196 -22.36 6.67 -17.40
C LYS A 196 -21.40 7.53 -16.60
N TYR A 197 -21.94 8.48 -15.83
CA TYR A 197 -21.20 9.19 -14.82
C TYR A 197 -21.22 8.38 -13.53
N PHE A 198 -20.05 8.08 -13.02
CA PHE A 198 -19.92 7.29 -11.80
C PHE A 198 -20.13 8.16 -10.55
N SER A 199 -20.79 7.61 -9.56
CA SER A 199 -20.87 8.14 -8.21
C SER A 199 -20.14 7.21 -7.24
N ARG A 200 -19.87 7.70 -6.05
CA ARG A 200 -19.23 6.89 -5.01
C ARG A 200 -20.24 5.92 -4.40
N ASP A 201 -19.86 4.66 -4.32
CA ASP A 201 -20.61 3.66 -3.57
C ASP A 201 -20.33 3.80 -2.07
N PRO A 202 -21.25 3.34 -1.19
CA PRO A 202 -20.99 3.29 0.25
C PRO A 202 -19.74 2.46 0.59
N VAL A 203 -19.01 2.86 1.64
CA VAL A 203 -17.84 2.11 2.16
C VAL A 203 -18.20 0.64 2.39
N GLU A 204 -19.38 0.36 2.96
CA GLU A 204 -19.88 -1.00 3.19
C GLU A 204 -19.87 -1.83 1.89
N LYS A 205 -20.42 -1.28 0.79
CA LYS A 205 -20.49 -1.98 -0.50
C LYS A 205 -19.12 -2.27 -1.09
N VAL A 206 -18.19 -1.33 -0.95
CA VAL A 206 -16.81 -1.54 -1.40
C VAL A 206 -16.13 -2.66 -0.59
N TYR A 207 -16.32 -2.69 0.73
CA TYR A 207 -15.78 -3.77 1.56
C TYR A 207 -16.45 -5.12 1.30
N GLU A 208 -17.77 -5.16 1.03
CA GLU A 208 -18.46 -6.37 0.59
C GLU A 208 -17.85 -6.94 -0.70
N GLN A 209 -17.56 -6.07 -1.68
CA GLN A 209 -16.91 -6.47 -2.92
C GLN A 209 -15.49 -6.99 -2.67
N ILE A 210 -14.69 -6.30 -1.85
CA ILE A 210 -13.33 -6.73 -1.49
C ILE A 210 -13.37 -8.13 -0.85
N VAL A 211 -14.25 -8.34 0.13
CA VAL A 211 -14.41 -9.64 0.80
C VAL A 211 -14.83 -10.73 -0.19
N SER A 212 -15.78 -10.44 -1.07
CA SER A 212 -16.22 -11.38 -2.11
C SER A 212 -15.07 -11.78 -3.03
N ASP A 213 -14.31 -10.82 -3.51
CA ASP A 213 -13.17 -11.05 -4.40
C ASP A 213 -12.07 -11.87 -3.72
N LEU A 214 -11.71 -11.52 -2.47
CA LEU A 214 -10.66 -12.23 -1.75
C LEU A 214 -11.05 -13.65 -1.32
N LYS A 215 -12.34 -13.90 -1.00
CA LYS A 215 -12.84 -15.25 -0.76
C LYS A 215 -12.75 -16.11 -2.01
N ASN A 216 -13.26 -15.59 -3.12
CA ASN A 216 -13.21 -16.29 -4.40
C ASN A 216 -11.75 -16.52 -4.84
N ALA A 217 -10.86 -15.56 -4.62
CA ALA A 217 -9.43 -15.71 -4.89
C ALA A 217 -8.82 -16.84 -4.06
N ALA A 218 -9.08 -16.87 -2.76
CA ALA A 218 -8.57 -17.91 -1.86
C ALA A 218 -9.08 -19.31 -2.25
N ASP A 219 -10.36 -19.42 -2.63
CA ASP A 219 -10.96 -20.68 -3.02
C ASP A 219 -10.44 -21.15 -4.39
N ASN A 220 -10.30 -20.25 -5.37
CA ASN A 220 -9.76 -20.57 -6.68
C ASN A 220 -8.26 -20.93 -6.64
N LEU A 221 -7.50 -20.36 -5.71
CA LEU A 221 -6.06 -20.63 -5.57
C LEU A 221 -5.76 -21.80 -4.61
N ALA A 222 -6.78 -22.41 -4.01
CA ALA A 222 -6.60 -23.50 -3.04
C ALA A 222 -5.86 -24.69 -3.67
N GLY A 223 -4.74 -25.07 -3.06
CA GLY A 223 -3.90 -26.17 -3.50
C GLY A 223 -3.06 -25.88 -4.77
N ILE A 224 -3.18 -24.72 -5.39
CA ILE A 224 -2.40 -24.34 -6.57
C ILE A 224 -1.02 -23.83 -6.15
N VAL A 225 0.04 -24.43 -6.70
CA VAL A 225 1.43 -24.04 -6.45
C VAL A 225 1.86 -22.99 -7.46
N GLN A 226 2.15 -21.80 -6.98
CA GLN A 226 2.67 -20.73 -7.84
C GLN A 226 4.18 -20.85 -8.04
N PRO A 227 4.71 -20.54 -9.24
CA PRO A 227 6.13 -20.68 -9.55
C PRO A 227 7.03 -19.69 -8.79
N THR A 228 6.46 -18.58 -8.34
CA THR A 228 7.18 -17.51 -7.63
C THR A 228 6.25 -16.75 -6.69
N PHE A 229 6.81 -16.08 -5.69
CA PHE A 229 6.06 -15.16 -4.81
C PHE A 229 5.68 -13.82 -5.50
N TYR A 230 5.93 -13.67 -6.80
CA TYR A 230 5.41 -12.56 -7.61
C TYR A 230 4.05 -12.90 -8.24
N ARG A 231 3.60 -14.11 -8.12
CA ARG A 231 2.24 -14.55 -8.48
C ARG A 231 1.44 -14.76 -7.20
N VAL A 232 0.21 -14.30 -7.20
CA VAL A 232 -0.68 -14.45 -6.05
C VAL A 232 -0.90 -15.92 -5.74
N ASN A 233 -0.83 -16.29 -4.48
CA ASN A 233 -1.11 -17.64 -3.98
C ASN A 233 -2.21 -17.62 -2.89
N GLU A 234 -2.70 -18.78 -2.52
CA GLU A 234 -3.75 -18.93 -1.50
C GLU A 234 -3.38 -18.25 -0.18
N ALA A 235 -2.12 -18.40 0.28
CA ALA A 235 -1.68 -17.82 1.54
C ALA A 235 -1.74 -16.29 1.51
N ALA A 236 -1.37 -15.65 0.40
CA ALA A 236 -1.46 -14.22 0.23
C ALA A 236 -2.92 -13.73 0.21
N ALA A 237 -3.81 -14.44 -0.50
CA ALA A 237 -5.23 -14.09 -0.58
C ALA A 237 -5.91 -14.17 0.81
N ARG A 238 -5.68 -15.25 1.55
CA ARG A 238 -6.21 -15.42 2.91
C ARG A 238 -5.60 -14.42 3.90
N THR A 239 -4.32 -14.09 3.77
CA THR A 239 -3.68 -13.09 4.64
C THR A 239 -4.30 -11.70 4.43
N LEU A 240 -4.50 -11.29 3.18
CA LEU A 240 -5.18 -10.02 2.89
C LEU A 240 -6.64 -10.05 3.37
N LEU A 241 -7.35 -11.16 3.19
CA LEU A 241 -8.72 -11.33 3.68
C LEU A 241 -8.78 -11.20 5.22
N SER A 242 -7.83 -11.81 5.94
CA SER A 242 -7.73 -11.67 7.41
C SER A 242 -7.50 -10.21 7.83
N ARG A 243 -6.68 -9.44 7.08
CA ARG A 243 -6.47 -7.99 7.29
C ARG A 243 -7.77 -7.23 7.10
N VAL A 244 -8.51 -7.52 6.03
CA VAL A 244 -9.80 -6.87 5.74
C VAL A 244 -10.81 -7.15 6.85
N TYR A 245 -10.93 -8.40 7.30
CA TYR A 245 -11.80 -8.75 8.43
C TYR A 245 -11.38 -8.06 9.72
N LEU A 246 -10.08 -7.94 9.99
CA LEU A 246 -9.57 -7.20 11.14
C LEU A 246 -10.00 -5.73 11.09
N TYR A 247 -9.96 -5.09 9.91
CA TYR A 247 -10.40 -3.71 9.69
C TYR A 247 -11.91 -3.55 9.86
N MET A 248 -12.69 -4.55 9.47
CA MET A 248 -14.14 -4.57 9.63
C MET A 248 -14.59 -4.88 11.07
N GLY A 249 -13.66 -5.27 11.96
CA GLY A 249 -13.98 -5.75 13.30
C GLY A 249 -14.65 -7.12 13.31
N GLU A 250 -14.47 -7.92 12.24
CA GLU A 250 -14.91 -9.32 12.12
C GLU A 250 -13.80 -10.26 12.64
N TRP A 251 -13.52 -10.15 13.93
CA TRP A 251 -12.32 -10.73 14.54
C TRP A 251 -12.27 -12.25 14.45
N GLN A 252 -13.42 -12.97 14.60
CA GLN A 252 -13.41 -14.41 14.46
C GLN A 252 -13.09 -14.84 13.03
N LEU A 253 -13.65 -14.15 12.03
CA LEU A 253 -13.34 -14.44 10.63
C LEU A 253 -11.87 -14.16 10.31
N ALA A 254 -11.28 -13.13 10.92
CA ALA A 254 -9.85 -12.87 10.79
C ALA A 254 -9.00 -14.01 11.36
N ILE A 255 -9.36 -14.55 12.52
CA ILE A 255 -8.69 -15.72 13.13
C ILE A 255 -8.80 -16.93 12.21
N ASP A 256 -10.01 -17.22 11.72
CA ASP A 256 -10.28 -18.39 10.88
C ASP A 256 -9.44 -18.38 9.60
N GLU A 257 -9.29 -17.22 8.95
CA GLU A 257 -8.41 -17.09 7.77
C GLU A 257 -6.93 -17.20 8.13
N CYS A 258 -6.49 -16.63 9.27
CA CYS A 258 -5.12 -16.80 9.75
C CYS A 258 -4.80 -18.28 10.03
N ASP A 259 -5.72 -19.02 10.62
CA ASP A 259 -5.55 -20.46 10.90
C ASP A 259 -5.38 -21.28 9.61
N LYS A 260 -6.15 -20.95 8.57
CA LYS A 260 -5.98 -21.55 7.24
C LYS A 260 -4.60 -21.27 6.66
N VAL A 261 -4.11 -20.01 6.76
CA VAL A 261 -2.75 -19.66 6.29
C VAL A 261 -1.68 -20.43 7.05
N LEU A 262 -1.79 -20.50 8.38
CA LEU A 262 -0.83 -21.24 9.20
C LEU A 262 -0.82 -22.74 8.88
N ALA A 263 -1.99 -23.31 8.56
CA ALA A 263 -2.11 -24.72 8.13
C ALA A 263 -1.40 -25.00 6.79
N LEU A 264 -1.20 -23.98 5.93
CA LEU A 264 -0.40 -24.11 4.70
C LEU A 264 1.12 -24.20 4.97
N GLY A 265 1.55 -24.08 6.23
CA GLY A 265 2.95 -24.24 6.62
C GLY A 265 3.83 -23.00 6.40
N CYS A 266 3.24 -21.81 6.39
CA CYS A 266 3.96 -20.54 6.31
C CYS A 266 4.97 -20.40 7.45
N LYS A 267 6.18 -19.93 7.14
CA LYS A 267 7.32 -19.87 8.08
C LYS A 267 7.70 -18.45 8.42
N LEU A 268 8.21 -18.25 9.63
CA LEU A 268 8.90 -17.04 10.05
C LEU A 268 10.41 -17.20 9.84
N ARG A 269 11.07 -16.12 9.46
CA ARG A 269 12.52 -16.04 9.42
C ARG A 269 13.04 -15.69 10.82
N ASP A 270 14.03 -16.44 11.29
CA ASP A 270 14.62 -16.19 12.60
C ASP A 270 15.74 -15.15 12.48
N MET A 271 15.59 -14.05 13.24
CA MET A 271 16.63 -13.01 13.26
C MET A 271 17.83 -13.38 14.13
N ASN A 272 17.73 -14.38 15.01
CA ASN A 272 18.84 -14.83 15.84
C ASN A 272 19.95 -15.52 15.06
N GLY A 273 19.64 -16.07 13.90
CA GLY A 273 20.60 -16.75 13.03
C GLY A 273 20.60 -16.19 11.62
N LEU A 274 20.33 -14.88 11.48
CA LEU A 274 20.22 -14.25 10.17
C LEU A 274 21.57 -14.27 9.44
N ASP A 275 21.62 -14.99 8.32
CA ASP A 275 22.78 -15.12 7.45
C ASP A 275 22.92 -13.96 6.43
N GLU A 276 21.87 -13.19 6.27
CA GLU A 276 21.80 -12.01 5.42
C GLU A 276 21.53 -10.75 6.25
N LYS A 277 22.01 -9.59 5.79
CA LYS A 277 21.82 -8.31 6.48
C LYS A 277 20.36 -7.87 6.59
N TRP A 278 19.49 -8.33 5.67
CA TRP A 278 18.13 -7.84 5.51
C TRP A 278 17.10 -8.94 5.72
N LEU A 279 15.93 -8.57 6.25
CA LEU A 279 14.82 -9.50 6.42
C LEU A 279 14.14 -9.84 5.09
N ASN A 280 13.81 -8.81 4.30
CA ASN A 280 13.03 -8.93 3.08
C ASN A 280 13.95 -9.19 1.87
N THR A 281 14.31 -10.42 1.67
CA THR A 281 15.12 -10.88 0.51
C THR A 281 14.35 -11.96 -0.25
N VAL A 282 14.81 -12.28 -1.45
CA VAL A 282 14.23 -13.37 -2.27
C VAL A 282 14.31 -14.73 -1.59
N ASN A 283 15.22 -14.89 -0.64
CA ASN A 283 15.42 -16.13 0.11
C ASN A 283 14.62 -16.15 1.42
N SER A 284 13.92 -15.06 1.75
CA SER A 284 13.13 -15.00 2.98
C SER A 284 11.91 -15.92 2.90
N PRO A 285 11.77 -16.89 3.80
CA PRO A 285 10.61 -17.78 3.83
C PRO A 285 9.32 -17.08 4.25
N GLU A 286 9.41 -15.82 4.68
CA GLU A 286 8.24 -15.02 5.10
C GLU A 286 7.48 -14.40 3.94
N ILE A 287 8.12 -14.21 2.78
CA ILE A 287 7.48 -13.52 1.65
C ILE A 287 6.43 -14.44 1.04
N LEU A 288 5.17 -14.09 1.23
CA LEU A 288 4.03 -14.78 0.62
C LEU A 288 3.73 -14.21 -0.76
N PHE A 289 3.81 -12.89 -0.89
CA PHE A 289 3.56 -12.19 -2.15
C PHE A 289 4.15 -10.78 -2.14
N THR A 290 4.62 -10.30 -3.30
CA THR A 290 5.01 -8.91 -3.50
C THR A 290 4.84 -8.46 -4.95
N GLN A 291 4.40 -7.20 -5.15
CA GLN A 291 4.30 -6.57 -6.46
C GLN A 291 4.52 -5.05 -6.40
N GLY A 292 4.61 -4.43 -7.56
CA GLY A 292 4.66 -2.98 -7.73
C GLY A 292 6.05 -2.39 -7.57
N SER A 293 6.14 -1.27 -6.89
CA SER A 293 7.35 -0.46 -6.75
C SER A 293 7.99 -0.57 -5.37
N TYR A 294 9.23 -0.10 -5.27
CA TYR A 294 9.96 0.05 -4.02
C TYR A 294 10.22 1.53 -3.76
N ALA A 295 9.47 2.13 -2.84
CA ALA A 295 9.53 3.56 -2.54
C ALA A 295 10.50 3.89 -1.39
N ILE A 296 10.62 3.02 -0.39
CA ILE A 296 11.37 3.29 0.85
C ILE A 296 12.83 3.64 0.60
N GLY A 297 13.51 2.92 -0.30
CA GLY A 297 14.89 3.24 -0.65
C GLY A 297 15.05 4.68 -1.17
N GLY A 298 14.04 5.17 -1.87
CA GLY A 298 13.97 6.53 -2.36
C GLY A 298 13.71 7.57 -1.28
N LEU A 299 12.78 7.30 -0.41
CA LEU A 299 12.36 8.19 0.66
C LEU A 299 13.40 8.29 1.78
N MET A 300 14.08 7.19 2.09
CA MET A 300 14.97 7.06 3.25
C MET A 300 16.43 6.71 2.90
N ASN A 301 16.88 6.89 1.66
CA ASN A 301 18.24 6.50 1.29
C ASN A 301 19.29 7.34 2.01
N ASN A 302 20.21 6.65 2.70
CA ASN A 302 21.34 7.21 3.42
C ASN A 302 22.52 7.63 2.51
N ASN A 303 22.45 7.49 1.21
CA ASN A 303 23.52 7.90 0.29
C ASN A 303 23.66 9.42 0.25
N LEU A 304 24.16 9.97 1.36
CA LEU A 304 24.90 11.22 1.34
C LEU A 304 26.10 10.95 0.42
N SER A 305 26.00 11.42 -0.82
CA SER A 305 26.91 11.03 -1.88
C SER A 305 28.36 11.18 -1.45
N ARG A 306 29.20 10.26 -1.91
CA ARG A 306 30.67 10.31 -1.78
C ARG A 306 31.29 11.63 -2.25
N TYR A 307 30.52 12.48 -2.88
CA TYR A 307 30.94 13.76 -3.51
C TYR A 307 30.25 14.98 -2.88
N GLY A 308 29.74 14.84 -1.67
CA GLY A 308 29.60 15.95 -0.73
C GLY A 308 28.61 17.06 -1.09
N VAL A 309 27.51 16.88 -1.81
CA VAL A 309 26.49 17.96 -1.97
C VAL A 309 25.15 17.52 -2.56
N THR A 310 24.93 16.31 -2.83
CA THR A 310 23.63 15.84 -3.33
C THR A 310 22.72 15.28 -2.24
N GLY A 311 22.93 15.74 -0.99
CA GLY A 311 22.03 15.46 0.10
C GLY A 311 20.72 16.19 -0.14
N GLY A 312 19.73 15.50 -0.60
CA GLY A 312 18.41 16.06 -0.69
C GLY A 312 17.61 15.84 0.58
N GLY A 313 16.57 16.64 0.81
CA GLY A 313 15.62 16.43 1.87
C GLY A 313 14.95 15.08 1.72
N ARG A 314 15.06 14.29 2.75
CA ARG A 314 14.54 12.92 2.85
C ARG A 314 13.94 12.73 4.21
N TYR A 315 13.49 11.52 4.48
CA TYR A 315 12.90 11.16 5.75
C TYR A 315 13.84 10.22 6.50
N ARG A 316 13.78 10.29 7.82
CA ARG A 316 14.44 9.42 8.79
C ARG A 316 13.40 8.69 9.61
N VAL A 317 13.82 7.70 10.36
CA VAL A 317 13.00 7.09 11.42
C VAL A 317 12.65 8.15 12.46
N SER A 318 11.39 8.21 12.88
CA SER A 318 10.97 9.12 13.95
C SER A 318 11.60 8.73 15.30
N ASP A 319 11.77 9.72 16.16
CA ASP A 319 12.33 9.47 17.51
C ASP A 319 11.38 8.56 18.33
N GLU A 320 10.06 8.67 18.09
CA GLU A 320 9.07 7.80 18.72
C GLU A 320 9.24 6.34 18.32
N LEU A 321 9.37 6.06 17.00
CA LEU A 321 9.61 4.70 16.52
C LEU A 321 10.95 4.14 17.01
N LEU A 322 12.00 4.97 17.02
CA LEU A 322 13.29 4.57 17.53
C LEU A 322 13.22 4.22 19.02
N ALA A 323 12.49 5.02 19.81
CA ALA A 323 12.26 4.74 21.24
C ALA A 323 11.50 3.42 21.44
N LEU A 324 10.55 3.11 20.55
CA LEU A 324 9.79 1.88 20.60
C LEU A 324 10.66 0.63 20.41
N TYR A 325 11.65 0.63 19.51
CA TYR A 325 12.62 -0.45 19.36
C TYR A 325 13.52 -0.61 20.60
N LYS A 326 13.79 0.47 21.32
CA LYS A 326 14.66 0.49 22.51
C LYS A 326 13.91 0.29 23.83
N LYS A 327 12.59 0.17 23.79
CA LYS A 327 11.68 0.21 24.95
C LYS A 327 12.11 -0.71 26.10
N TYR A 328 12.56 -1.92 25.79
CA TYR A 328 12.89 -2.94 26.79
C TYR A 328 14.40 -3.15 27.01
N LYS A 329 15.24 -2.28 26.43
CA LYS A 329 16.69 -2.42 26.48
C LYS A 329 17.25 -2.37 27.91
N ASN A 330 16.67 -1.53 28.76
CA ASN A 330 17.08 -1.40 30.15
C ASN A 330 16.71 -2.62 31.01
N ASP A 331 15.73 -3.41 30.55
CA ASP A 331 15.30 -4.64 31.20
C ASP A 331 16.14 -5.86 30.73
N GLY A 332 17.19 -5.62 29.93
CA GLY A 332 18.05 -6.65 29.37
C GLY A 332 17.45 -7.35 28.15
N VAL A 333 16.32 -6.89 27.62
CA VAL A 333 15.65 -7.44 26.45
C VAL A 333 16.11 -6.70 25.19
N VAL A 334 16.65 -7.43 24.22
CA VAL A 334 17.19 -6.86 22.99
C VAL A 334 16.27 -7.20 21.81
N ASP A 335 15.66 -6.17 21.22
CA ASP A 335 14.90 -6.30 19.97
C ASP A 335 15.89 -6.27 18.79
N LEU A 336 16.01 -7.40 18.08
CA LEU A 336 16.93 -7.54 16.95
C LEU A 336 16.52 -6.68 15.76
N ARG A 337 15.26 -6.27 15.67
CA ARG A 337 14.77 -5.37 14.62
C ARG A 337 15.47 -4.02 14.64
N GLU A 338 15.90 -3.51 15.81
CA GLU A 338 16.73 -2.30 15.88
C GLU A 338 17.96 -2.42 14.98
N SER A 339 18.65 -3.54 14.99
CA SER A 339 19.88 -3.74 14.20
C SER A 339 19.64 -4.25 12.78
N VAL A 340 18.52 -4.95 12.54
CA VAL A 340 18.20 -5.55 11.23
C VAL A 340 17.42 -4.55 10.35
N PHE A 341 16.49 -3.80 10.94
CA PHE A 341 15.65 -2.87 10.19
C PHE A 341 16.24 -1.46 10.11
N LEU A 342 17.08 -1.06 11.07
CA LEU A 342 17.58 0.29 11.14
C LEU A 342 19.04 0.36 10.68
N GLU A 343 19.33 1.30 9.80
CA GLU A 343 20.69 1.66 9.41
C GLU A 343 21.05 3.02 9.98
N PRO A 344 22.14 3.13 10.75
CA PRO A 344 22.56 4.41 11.28
C PRO A 344 23.00 5.34 10.15
N SER A 345 22.75 6.62 10.33
CA SER A 345 23.26 7.68 9.47
C SER A 345 24.80 7.67 9.46
N SER A 346 25.37 8.40 8.50
CA SER A 346 26.82 8.57 8.42
C SER A 346 27.39 9.26 9.67
N SER A 347 28.70 9.18 9.86
CA SER A 347 29.42 9.84 10.96
C SER A 347 29.22 11.36 11.01
N TYR A 348 28.74 11.97 9.96
CA TYR A 348 28.43 13.41 9.90
C TYR A 348 27.11 13.78 10.58
N CYS A 349 26.17 12.82 10.71
CA CYS A 349 24.87 13.01 11.34
C CYS A 349 24.60 11.87 12.34
N PRO A 350 25.38 11.76 13.43
CA PRO A 350 25.23 10.67 14.38
C PRO A 350 23.86 10.75 15.10
N GLY A 351 23.32 9.59 15.42
CA GLY A 351 22.06 9.48 16.17
C GLY A 351 20.80 9.39 15.33
N TYR A 352 20.87 9.58 14.01
CA TYR A 352 19.75 9.40 13.11
C TYR A 352 19.79 8.01 12.46
N PHE A 353 18.61 7.47 12.15
CA PHE A 353 18.44 6.13 11.59
C PHE A 353 17.48 6.17 10.40
N PHE A 354 17.70 5.23 9.48
CA PHE A 354 16.88 5.01 8.29
C PHE A 354 16.37 3.58 8.28
N ILE A 355 15.16 3.34 7.75
CA ILE A 355 14.65 1.98 7.57
C ILE A 355 15.33 1.31 6.39
N ARG A 356 15.80 0.08 6.61
CA ARG A 356 16.40 -0.75 5.58
C ARG A 356 16.10 -2.23 5.80
N LYS A 357 14.86 -2.61 5.53
CA LYS A 357 14.40 -4.01 5.63
C LYS A 357 14.69 -4.82 4.37
N THR A 358 14.81 -4.15 3.24
CA THR A 358 15.02 -4.73 1.91
C THR A 358 16.38 -4.27 1.35
N PRO A 359 17.12 -5.14 0.66
CA PRO A 359 18.36 -4.74 0.02
C PRO A 359 18.13 -3.59 -0.96
N ASP A 360 18.88 -2.51 -0.80
CA ASP A 360 18.93 -1.44 -1.78
C ASP A 360 20.13 -1.68 -2.71
N TYR A 361 19.83 -1.99 -3.95
CA TYR A 361 20.85 -2.27 -4.99
C TYR A 361 21.30 -1.02 -5.73
N SER A 362 20.94 0.17 -5.27
CA SER A 362 21.33 1.44 -5.91
C SER A 362 22.84 1.62 -6.09
N ASN A 363 23.65 0.91 -5.30
CA ASN A 363 25.11 0.91 -5.41
C ASN A 363 25.66 -0.22 -6.28
N ASN A 364 24.84 -1.13 -6.75
CA ASN A 364 25.26 -2.28 -7.54
C ASN A 364 24.52 -2.26 -8.88
N ARG A 365 25.16 -1.72 -9.91
CA ARG A 365 24.64 -1.59 -11.29
C ARG A 365 24.13 -2.89 -11.94
N LYS A 366 24.04 -3.99 -11.19
CA LYS A 366 23.62 -5.32 -11.65
C LYS A 366 22.42 -5.93 -10.91
N GLY A 367 21.84 -5.27 -9.89
CA GLY A 367 20.78 -5.86 -9.10
C GLY A 367 19.52 -5.01 -9.08
N SER A 368 18.44 -5.49 -9.66
CA SER A 368 17.10 -4.95 -9.41
C SER A 368 16.65 -5.31 -7.98
N VAL A 369 15.96 -4.39 -7.28
CA VAL A 369 15.20 -4.75 -6.08
C VAL A 369 14.23 -5.87 -6.46
N LYS A 370 14.11 -6.83 -5.58
CA LYS A 370 13.34 -8.05 -5.85
C LYS A 370 12.17 -8.22 -4.88
N VAL A 371 12.10 -7.38 -3.85
CA VAL A 371 10.96 -7.33 -2.92
C VAL A 371 10.49 -5.88 -2.85
N TYR A 372 9.23 -5.65 -3.16
CA TYR A 372 8.61 -4.33 -3.31
C TYR A 372 7.77 -3.99 -2.11
N ASP A 373 7.70 -2.72 -1.73
CA ASP A 373 6.94 -2.23 -0.57
C ASP A 373 5.53 -1.75 -0.92
N ALA A 374 5.25 -1.48 -2.20
CA ALA A 374 3.91 -1.06 -2.63
C ALA A 374 2.82 -2.12 -2.33
N CYS A 375 3.16 -3.39 -2.46
CA CYS A 375 2.35 -4.50 -1.97
C CYS A 375 3.27 -5.60 -1.47
N LEU A 376 3.35 -5.76 -0.16
CA LEU A 376 4.11 -6.81 0.49
C LEU A 376 3.21 -7.55 1.48
N ILE A 377 3.12 -8.85 1.30
CA ILE A 377 2.39 -9.75 2.20
C ILE A 377 3.37 -10.80 2.70
N ARG A 378 3.48 -10.95 4.02
CA ARG A 378 4.40 -11.90 4.65
C ARG A 378 3.83 -12.54 5.91
N SER A 379 4.35 -13.69 6.26
CA SER A 379 3.85 -14.55 7.35
C SER A 379 3.78 -13.85 8.70
N ALA A 380 4.68 -12.89 8.98
CA ALA A 380 4.66 -12.15 10.24
C ALA A 380 3.33 -11.42 10.49
N GLU A 381 2.71 -10.90 9.42
CA GLU A 381 1.40 -10.25 9.51
C GLU A 381 0.31 -11.21 9.99
N VAL A 382 0.36 -12.47 9.58
CA VAL A 382 -0.65 -13.49 9.97
C VAL A 382 -0.70 -13.66 11.49
N TYR A 383 0.47 -13.76 12.13
CA TYR A 383 0.55 -13.87 13.60
C TYR A 383 0.02 -12.61 14.29
N LEU A 384 0.29 -11.44 13.74
CA LEU A 384 -0.16 -10.17 14.30
C LEU A 384 -1.67 -9.96 14.12
N ASN A 385 -2.22 -10.28 12.94
CA ASN A 385 -3.67 -10.23 12.68
C ASN A 385 -4.41 -11.18 13.63
N LYS A 386 -3.91 -12.42 13.76
CA LYS A 386 -4.51 -13.42 14.66
C LYS A 386 -4.45 -12.98 16.12
N ALA A 387 -3.28 -12.59 16.61
CA ALA A 387 -3.09 -12.20 18.00
C ALA A 387 -3.96 -10.98 18.38
N GLU A 388 -4.03 -9.94 17.51
CA GLU A 388 -4.88 -8.79 17.75
C GLU A 388 -6.37 -9.20 17.78
N ALA A 389 -6.83 -9.99 16.82
CA ALA A 389 -8.21 -10.47 16.78
C ALA A 389 -8.57 -11.34 18.01
N GLN A 390 -7.67 -12.22 18.45
CA GLN A 390 -7.83 -13.02 19.68
C GLN A 390 -7.90 -12.13 20.92
N ALA A 391 -7.03 -11.10 21.02
CA ALA A 391 -7.06 -10.16 22.15
C ALA A 391 -8.34 -9.32 22.17
N MET A 392 -8.87 -8.95 21.00
CA MET A 392 -10.18 -8.27 20.88
C MET A 392 -11.34 -9.12 21.34
N LEU A 393 -11.25 -10.45 21.20
CA LEU A 393 -12.22 -11.43 21.68
C LEU A 393 -11.93 -11.94 23.10
N ASP A 394 -10.93 -11.38 23.80
CA ASP A 394 -10.45 -11.82 25.12
C ASP A 394 -10.07 -13.32 25.16
N GLN A 395 -9.60 -13.87 24.03
CA GLN A 395 -9.15 -15.25 23.94
C GLN A 395 -7.77 -15.40 24.60
N PRO A 396 -7.55 -16.47 25.40
CA PRO A 396 -6.31 -16.67 26.15
C PRO A 396 -5.09 -16.92 25.25
N ASP A 397 -5.31 -17.40 24.03
CA ASP A 397 -4.24 -17.76 23.09
C ASP A 397 -3.55 -16.55 22.43
N ALA A 398 -4.07 -15.34 22.61
CA ALA A 398 -3.49 -14.13 22.00
C ALA A 398 -2.01 -13.95 22.37
N ILE A 399 -1.65 -14.20 23.63
CA ILE A 399 -0.27 -14.09 24.14
C ILE A 399 0.62 -15.16 23.48
N SER A 400 0.19 -16.41 23.46
CA SER A 400 0.97 -17.49 22.84
C SER A 400 1.15 -17.26 21.33
N THR A 401 0.14 -16.75 20.65
CA THR A 401 0.21 -16.42 19.22
C THR A 401 1.25 -15.34 18.94
N VAL A 402 1.25 -14.22 19.66
CA VAL A 402 2.24 -13.15 19.43
C VAL A 402 3.65 -13.57 19.83
N LYS A 403 3.80 -14.41 20.86
CA LYS A 403 5.11 -14.93 21.28
C LYS A 403 5.81 -15.74 20.20
N VAL A 404 5.09 -16.47 19.35
CA VAL A 404 5.70 -17.21 18.21
C VAL A 404 6.48 -16.26 17.31
N LEU A 405 5.94 -15.09 17.01
CA LEU A 405 6.66 -14.06 16.24
C LEU A 405 7.81 -13.46 17.07
N MET A 406 7.54 -13.10 18.33
CA MET A 406 8.52 -12.44 19.20
C MET A 406 9.77 -13.29 19.41
N GLU A 407 9.65 -14.60 19.56
CA GLU A 407 10.80 -15.53 19.67
C GLU A 407 11.76 -15.45 18.48
N LYS A 408 11.27 -15.03 17.30
CA LYS A 408 12.05 -14.83 16.09
C LYS A 408 12.61 -13.41 15.94
N ARG A 409 12.26 -12.51 16.84
CA ARG A 409 12.60 -11.08 16.78
C ARG A 409 13.42 -10.59 17.94
N TYR A 410 13.35 -11.26 19.08
CA TYR A 410 14.09 -10.91 20.27
C TYR A 410 15.29 -11.83 20.45
N LYS A 411 16.41 -11.25 20.91
CA LYS A 411 17.69 -11.96 21.04
C LYS A 411 17.59 -13.11 22.04
N ASP A 412 18.06 -14.29 21.60
CA ASP A 412 18.16 -15.51 22.41
C ASP A 412 16.83 -15.93 23.06
N GLY A 413 15.68 -15.48 22.50
CA GLY A 413 14.35 -15.79 23.03
C GLY A 413 14.01 -15.08 24.34
N VAL A 414 14.79 -14.08 24.76
CA VAL A 414 14.49 -13.27 25.95
C VAL A 414 13.43 -12.24 25.59
N LEU A 415 12.20 -12.45 26.06
CA LEU A 415 11.03 -11.66 25.70
C LEU A 415 10.65 -10.64 26.78
N PRO A 416 9.99 -9.54 26.42
CA PRO A 416 9.29 -8.68 27.38
C PRO A 416 8.28 -9.48 28.21
N ALA A 417 8.07 -9.08 29.45
CA ALA A 417 7.13 -9.73 30.36
C ALA A 417 5.69 -9.37 29.98
N ILE A 418 4.98 -10.27 29.29
CA ILE A 418 3.62 -10.04 28.79
C ILE A 418 2.57 -11.01 29.32
N ASP A 419 2.96 -12.04 30.07
CA ASP A 419 2.05 -13.10 30.52
C ASP A 419 0.89 -12.61 31.39
N GLY A 420 1.04 -11.45 32.02
CA GLY A 420 0.01 -10.82 32.84
C GLY A 420 -0.90 -9.84 32.10
N LEU A 421 -0.58 -9.50 30.84
CA LEU A 421 -1.35 -8.51 30.07
C LEU A 421 -2.71 -9.06 29.66
N LYS A 422 -3.74 -8.22 29.70
CA LYS A 422 -5.10 -8.56 29.29
C LYS A 422 -5.88 -7.33 28.85
N GLY A 423 -6.97 -7.55 28.14
CA GLY A 423 -7.87 -6.48 27.71
C GLY A 423 -7.10 -5.42 26.89
N LYS A 424 -7.32 -4.14 27.22
CA LYS A 424 -6.69 -3.03 26.50
C LYS A 424 -5.16 -3.08 26.52
N GLU A 425 -4.55 -3.43 27.66
CA GLU A 425 -3.09 -3.47 27.77
C GLU A 425 -2.45 -4.49 26.81
N LEU A 426 -3.10 -5.66 26.64
CA LEU A 426 -2.63 -6.67 25.68
C LEU A 426 -2.82 -6.20 24.25
N VAL A 427 -3.95 -5.57 23.93
CA VAL A 427 -4.21 -5.02 22.59
C VAL A 427 -3.20 -3.93 22.25
N ASP A 428 -2.95 -3.00 23.16
CA ASP A 428 -1.95 -1.92 22.97
C ASP A 428 -0.56 -2.52 22.72
N PHE A 429 -0.16 -3.54 23.49
CA PHE A 429 1.11 -4.22 23.31
C PHE A 429 1.20 -4.88 21.90
N ILE A 430 0.15 -5.57 21.46
CA ILE A 430 0.13 -6.23 20.14
C ILE A 430 0.18 -5.19 19.01
N ARG A 431 -0.51 -4.04 19.16
CA ARG A 431 -0.44 -2.91 18.21
C ARG A 431 0.98 -2.31 18.15
N GLU A 432 1.69 -2.21 19.29
CA GLU A 432 3.10 -1.81 19.30
C GLU A 432 4.00 -2.84 18.61
N GLU A 433 3.79 -4.16 18.83
CA GLU A 433 4.51 -5.22 18.12
C GLU A 433 4.25 -5.14 16.61
N ARG A 434 2.99 -4.89 16.21
CA ARG A 434 2.62 -4.69 14.83
C ARG A 434 3.35 -3.50 14.21
N ARG A 435 3.40 -2.36 14.91
CA ARG A 435 4.14 -1.18 14.47
C ARG A 435 5.63 -1.48 14.29
N ARG A 436 6.28 -2.13 15.28
CA ARG A 436 7.69 -2.54 15.18
C ARG A 436 7.94 -3.45 13.99
N GLU A 437 7.05 -4.40 13.75
CA GLU A 437 7.23 -5.43 12.73
C GLU A 437 6.95 -4.91 11.32
N LEU A 438 5.84 -4.20 11.13
CA LEU A 438 5.33 -3.81 9.81
C LEU A 438 5.64 -2.36 9.42
N THR A 439 6.53 -1.69 10.15
CA THR A 439 6.94 -0.31 9.85
C THR A 439 7.41 -0.19 8.39
N CYS A 440 7.00 0.87 7.73
CA CYS A 440 7.30 1.18 6.33
C CYS A 440 6.93 0.08 5.32
N GLU A 441 5.90 -0.71 5.62
CA GLU A 441 5.30 -1.69 4.69
C GLU A 441 3.85 -1.31 4.30
N GLY A 442 3.48 -0.04 4.43
CA GLY A 442 2.16 0.48 4.02
C GLY A 442 1.04 0.20 5.02
N HIS A 443 1.34 -0.21 6.25
CA HIS A 443 0.33 -0.54 7.26
C HIS A 443 -0.02 0.62 8.20
N ARG A 444 0.97 1.38 8.67
CA ARG A 444 0.82 2.28 9.83
C ARG A 444 -0.28 3.32 9.66
N TRP A 445 -0.36 4.00 8.52
CA TRP A 445 -1.41 4.97 8.23
C TRP A 445 -2.81 4.37 8.34
N PHE A 446 -3.01 3.20 7.77
CA PHE A 446 -4.30 2.51 7.82
C PHE A 446 -4.61 1.95 9.20
N ASP A 447 -3.60 1.47 9.94
CA ASP A 447 -3.75 1.00 11.31
C ASP A 447 -4.20 2.13 12.24
N LEU A 448 -3.61 3.32 12.16
CA LEU A 448 -4.02 4.49 12.95
C LEU A 448 -5.50 4.85 12.69
N ARG A 449 -5.93 4.80 11.43
CA ARG A 449 -7.29 5.11 11.03
C ARG A 449 -8.29 4.08 11.57
N ARG A 450 -8.01 2.78 11.42
CA ARG A 450 -8.88 1.73 11.93
C ARG A 450 -8.90 1.67 13.47
N TYR A 451 -7.79 1.98 14.13
CA TYR A 451 -7.76 2.07 15.59
C TYR A 451 -8.68 3.17 16.11
N ALA A 452 -8.73 4.30 15.43
CA ALA A 452 -9.57 5.42 15.84
C ALA A 452 -11.07 5.07 15.84
N VAL A 453 -11.53 4.22 14.94
CA VAL A 453 -12.94 3.81 14.82
C VAL A 453 -13.21 2.42 15.38
N SER A 454 -12.24 1.82 16.06
CA SER A 454 -12.39 0.48 16.63
C SER A 454 -13.53 0.45 17.65
N PRO A 455 -14.49 -0.49 17.54
CA PRO A 455 -15.62 -0.56 18.48
C PRO A 455 -15.20 -0.99 19.89
N LYS A 456 -14.01 -1.59 20.02
CA LYS A 456 -13.41 -1.98 21.30
C LYS A 456 -11.99 -1.43 21.37
N TYR A 457 -11.66 -0.74 22.44
CA TYR A 457 -10.35 -0.11 22.65
C TYR A 457 -9.93 0.86 21.53
N PRO A 458 -10.75 1.89 21.21
CA PRO A 458 -10.36 2.90 20.23
C PRO A 458 -9.09 3.63 20.68
N GLU A 459 -8.25 3.99 19.71
CA GLU A 459 -7.01 4.74 19.94
C GLU A 459 -7.05 6.00 19.07
N LEU A 460 -7.19 7.15 19.73
CA LEU A 460 -7.17 8.46 19.07
C LEU A 460 -5.79 9.06 19.23
N LYS A 461 -5.09 9.24 18.14
CA LYS A 461 -3.74 9.78 18.11
C LYS A 461 -3.67 11.07 17.30
N GLU A 462 -3.05 12.09 17.87
CA GLU A 462 -2.55 13.26 17.14
C GLU A 462 -1.13 12.98 16.67
N ILE A 463 -0.79 13.44 15.47
CA ILE A 463 0.55 13.30 14.90
C ILE A 463 1.14 14.69 14.72
N THR A 464 2.35 14.89 15.18
CA THR A 464 3.09 16.14 14.97
C THR A 464 4.36 15.85 14.20
N HIS A 465 4.53 16.52 13.07
CA HIS A 465 5.72 16.43 12.23
C HIS A 465 6.54 17.71 12.30
N GLY A 466 7.80 17.57 12.71
CA GLY A 466 8.77 18.64 12.64
C GLY A 466 9.18 18.94 11.21
N VAL A 467 9.35 20.20 10.90
CA VAL A 467 9.89 20.66 9.60
C VAL A 467 11.21 21.39 9.81
N TYR A 468 12.09 21.27 8.83
CA TYR A 468 13.46 21.72 8.95
C TYR A 468 13.86 22.58 7.77
N GLN A 469 14.65 23.63 8.08
CA GLN A 469 15.37 24.38 7.05
C GLN A 469 16.71 23.70 6.77
N SER A 470 17.11 23.68 5.53
CA SER A 470 18.39 23.12 5.16
C SER A 470 19.54 23.98 5.73
N ALA A 471 20.50 23.33 6.36
CA ALA A 471 21.75 23.96 6.73
C ALA A 471 22.61 24.18 5.48
N MET A 472 22.83 25.45 5.07
CA MET A 472 23.72 25.76 3.95
C MET A 472 25.13 25.21 4.21
N ALA A 473 25.66 24.48 3.24
CA ALA A 473 27.07 24.08 3.13
C ALA A 473 27.62 23.07 4.15
N SER A 474 26.83 22.39 4.97
CA SER A 474 27.36 21.36 5.87
C SER A 474 26.57 20.05 5.76
N MET A 475 27.25 18.91 5.91
CA MET A 475 26.62 17.60 6.08
C MET A 475 25.91 17.46 7.44
N LYS A 476 25.44 18.56 8.02
CA LYS A 476 24.72 18.60 9.28
C LYS A 476 23.23 18.42 9.04
N PRO A 477 22.48 17.93 10.02
CA PRO A 477 21.02 17.94 9.99
C PRO A 477 20.49 19.36 9.75
N GLY A 478 19.30 19.48 9.16
CA GLY A 478 18.60 20.75 9.02
C GLY A 478 18.34 21.41 10.37
N VAL A 479 18.13 22.71 10.34
CA VAL A 479 17.71 23.48 11.52
C VAL A 479 16.19 23.35 11.65
N TYR A 480 15.70 22.99 12.83
CA TYR A 480 14.27 22.94 13.12
C TYR A 480 13.59 24.28 12.80
N ASP A 481 12.48 24.23 12.08
CA ASP A 481 11.75 25.41 11.56
C ASP A 481 10.27 25.41 12.01
N GLY A 482 9.94 24.65 13.04
CA GLY A 482 8.56 24.49 13.51
C GLY A 482 7.97 23.13 13.21
N SER A 483 6.68 23.00 13.43
CA SER A 483 5.96 21.72 13.23
C SER A 483 4.55 21.94 12.70
N TYR A 484 3.96 20.84 12.21
CA TYR A 484 2.55 20.77 11.85
C TYR A 484 1.89 19.63 12.62
N THR A 485 0.64 19.81 13.01
CA THR A 485 -0.11 18.80 13.77
C THR A 485 -1.33 18.36 13.01
N LEU A 486 -1.49 17.04 12.86
CA LEU A 486 -2.71 16.38 12.43
C LEU A 486 -3.50 16.02 13.69
N LYS A 487 -4.71 16.57 13.82
CA LYS A 487 -5.62 16.22 14.92
C LYS A 487 -6.10 14.78 14.76
N THR A 488 -6.76 14.26 15.78
CA THR A 488 -7.26 12.88 15.77
C THR A 488 -8.18 12.57 14.59
N CYS A 489 -8.23 11.33 14.17
CA CYS A 489 -9.15 10.87 13.13
C CYS A 489 -10.61 11.17 13.56
N GLY A 490 -11.37 11.79 12.67
CA GLY A 490 -12.71 12.32 12.96
C GLY A 490 -12.75 13.80 13.36
N GLN A 491 -11.62 14.39 13.77
CA GLN A 491 -11.50 15.83 14.03
C GLN A 491 -10.75 16.58 12.92
N ASP A 492 -10.19 15.85 11.96
CA ASP A 492 -9.38 16.40 10.90
C ASP A 492 -9.66 15.67 9.58
N ASN A 493 -10.03 16.44 8.56
CA ASN A 493 -10.37 15.88 7.26
C ASN A 493 -9.16 15.36 6.46
N ALA A 494 -7.95 15.66 6.91
CA ALA A 494 -6.74 15.21 6.19
C ALA A 494 -6.38 13.73 6.41
N TRP A 495 -7.15 13.03 7.22
CA TRP A 495 -7.08 11.56 7.30
C TRP A 495 -7.57 10.85 6.04
N VAL A 496 -8.17 11.58 5.10
CA VAL A 496 -8.68 11.07 3.83
C VAL A 496 -8.09 11.91 2.69
N LEU A 497 -7.69 11.28 1.58
CA LEU A 497 -7.25 12.01 0.40
C LEU A 497 -8.45 12.60 -0.36
N PRO A 498 -8.32 13.77 -1.00
CA PRO A 498 -9.35 14.30 -1.88
C PRO A 498 -9.52 13.41 -3.11
N ILE A 499 -10.73 13.38 -3.65
CA ILE A 499 -10.98 12.75 -4.96
C ILE A 499 -10.28 13.62 -6.02
N PRO A 500 -9.61 13.02 -7.02
CA PRO A 500 -8.92 13.80 -8.05
C PRO A 500 -9.84 14.74 -8.81
N ASP A 501 -9.43 16.00 -8.98
CA ASP A 501 -10.22 17.04 -9.65
C ASP A 501 -10.63 16.63 -11.08
N TYR A 502 -9.80 15.89 -11.78
CA TYR A 502 -10.11 15.42 -13.13
C TYR A 502 -11.28 14.44 -13.16
N GLU A 503 -11.50 13.63 -12.12
CA GLU A 503 -12.67 12.76 -11.99
C GLU A 503 -13.92 13.57 -11.68
N ILE A 504 -13.85 14.52 -10.73
CA ILE A 504 -14.97 15.39 -10.39
C ILE A 504 -15.47 16.17 -11.60
N ILE A 505 -14.53 16.69 -12.41
CA ILE A 505 -14.84 17.42 -13.65
C ILE A 505 -15.44 16.48 -14.70
N PHE A 506 -14.88 15.29 -14.88
CA PHE A 506 -15.36 14.31 -15.84
C PHE A 506 -16.79 13.87 -15.54
N ASP A 507 -17.08 13.53 -14.28
CA ASP A 507 -18.37 13.01 -13.83
C ASP A 507 -19.47 14.10 -13.66
N ARG A 508 -19.19 15.34 -14.01
CA ARG A 508 -20.15 16.46 -14.07
C ARG A 508 -21.02 16.62 -12.84
N GLY A 509 -20.48 16.36 -11.66
CA GLY A 509 -21.14 16.49 -10.37
C GLY A 509 -21.79 15.20 -9.83
N ALA A 510 -21.71 14.08 -10.54
CA ALA A 510 -22.06 12.77 -9.98
C ALA A 510 -21.02 12.33 -8.93
N MET A 511 -19.74 12.66 -9.16
CA MET A 511 -18.66 12.43 -8.21
C MET A 511 -18.59 13.57 -7.18
N VAL A 512 -18.70 13.22 -5.92
CA VAL A 512 -18.62 14.17 -4.79
C VAL A 512 -17.28 13.99 -4.08
N ASP A 513 -16.57 15.10 -3.84
CA ASP A 513 -15.32 15.08 -3.11
C ASP A 513 -15.52 14.79 -1.61
N ASN A 514 -14.44 14.51 -0.93
CA ASN A 514 -14.38 14.47 0.52
C ASN A 514 -14.48 15.88 1.11
N ASP A 515 -14.77 15.96 2.41
CA ASP A 515 -14.78 17.23 3.14
C ASP A 515 -13.42 17.93 2.98
N LYS A 516 -13.47 19.24 2.73
CA LYS A 516 -12.26 20.05 2.54
C LYS A 516 -11.35 19.97 3.74
N ARG A 517 -10.05 19.86 3.47
CA ARG A 517 -9.02 19.97 4.48
C ARG A 517 -8.86 21.42 4.90
N GLU A 518 -8.65 21.64 6.19
CA GLU A 518 -8.35 22.97 6.70
C GLU A 518 -6.90 23.36 6.36
N PRO A 519 -6.64 24.66 6.09
CA PRO A 519 -5.28 25.17 5.98
C PRO A 519 -4.46 24.82 7.23
N ARG A 520 -3.22 24.43 7.01
CA ARG A 520 -2.30 24.07 8.11
C ARG A 520 -1.50 25.28 8.57
N GLU A 521 -1.62 25.58 9.85
CA GLU A 521 -0.76 26.56 10.49
C GLU A 521 0.50 25.88 11.03
N LYS A 522 1.65 26.52 10.78
CA LYS A 522 2.91 26.07 11.36
C LYS A 522 2.99 26.49 12.82
N ASN A 523 3.19 25.53 13.71
CA ASN A 523 3.49 25.82 15.09
C ASN A 523 4.92 26.38 15.18
N GLU A 524 5.03 27.65 15.52
CA GLU A 524 6.31 28.32 15.80
C GLU A 524 6.60 28.16 17.30
N ASN A 525 7.74 27.57 17.67
CA ASN A 525 8.20 27.47 19.05
C ASN A 525 9.16 28.60 19.38
#